data_1f2b7c264d80d2f95a129bcf970a11e6
#
_entry.id   1f2b7c264d80d2f95a129bcf970a11e6
#
_cell.length_a   1.000
_cell.length_b   1.000
_cell.length_c   1.000
_cell.angle_alpha   90.00
_cell.angle_beta   90.00
_cell.angle_gamma   90.00
#
_symmetry.space_group_name_H-M   'P 1'
#
loop_
_entity.id
_entity.type
_entity.pdbx_description
1 polymer ?
#
loop_
_entity_poly.entity_id
_entity_poly.type
_entity_poly.pdbx_seq_one_letter_code
_entity_poly.pdbx_strand_id
1 'polypeptide(L)'
;MPMQLDTGAIKAESRSLLRTGSVNPFRMTLFYLLITLVLDMINSGVSYMIDSAGGFTVLSFSFVSILVGLVALVLNAGYYCYCFGILRREEMPYESLFDAFPFAGKVILLSIVEGVFIFLWSMLFVIPGIIAAYRYSFAMLNLCENPELGVMEALELSKRQTFGYKWQLFVLQLSFIGWSLLVLGIFLIYELLVAALLPDSFLGIMFGSLLLSVLAAGVGVYLTPYLNLSICRFYLLATGDPAGGAEPPHSDPWDTQF
;
A
#
# COMPACT_ATOMS: atom_id res chain seq x y z
N MET A 1 21.79 -10.67 16.16
CA MET A 1 21.49 -10.97 14.73
C MET A 1 19.99 -10.79 14.56
N PRO A 2 19.49 -10.09 13.55
CA PRO A 2 18.05 -9.99 13.32
C PRO A 2 17.47 -11.40 13.12
N MET A 3 16.33 -11.66 13.77
CA MET A 3 15.64 -12.94 13.69
C MET A 3 15.22 -13.20 12.23
N GLN A 4 15.48 -14.40 11.71
CA GLN A 4 14.96 -14.76 10.40
C GLN A 4 13.44 -14.97 10.53
N LEU A 5 12.67 -13.99 10.04
CA LEU A 5 11.22 -14.10 9.98
C LEU A 5 10.84 -15.05 8.82
N ASP A 6 10.08 -16.07 9.13
CA ASP A 6 9.58 -17.00 8.12
C ASP A 6 8.46 -16.34 7.32
N THR A 7 8.79 -15.90 6.11
CA THR A 7 7.83 -15.29 5.17
C THR A 7 6.70 -16.24 4.78
N GLY A 8 6.95 -17.55 4.84
CA GLY A 8 5.93 -18.58 4.60
C GLY A 8 4.88 -18.62 5.71
N ALA A 9 5.34 -18.61 6.96
CA ALA A 9 4.46 -18.57 8.14
C ALA A 9 3.61 -17.28 8.17
N ILE A 10 4.23 -16.12 7.91
CA ILE A 10 3.53 -14.83 7.84
C ILE A 10 2.39 -14.87 6.82
N LYS A 11 2.65 -15.41 5.63
CA LYS A 11 1.64 -15.57 4.58
C LYS A 11 0.54 -16.55 4.96
N ALA A 12 0.89 -17.69 5.56
CA ALA A 12 -0.09 -18.69 5.97
C ALA A 12 -1.04 -18.11 7.02
N GLU A 13 -0.51 -17.38 8.00
CA GLU A 13 -1.29 -16.73 9.04
C GLU A 13 -2.17 -15.60 8.47
N SER A 14 -1.62 -14.71 7.64
CA SER A 14 -2.40 -13.66 6.97
C SER A 14 -3.56 -14.26 6.16
N ARG A 15 -3.34 -15.40 5.49
CA ARG A 15 -4.39 -16.12 4.77
C ARG A 15 -5.47 -16.71 5.70
N SER A 16 -5.12 -17.17 6.88
CA SER A 16 -6.10 -17.65 7.86
C SER A 16 -6.98 -16.53 8.40
N LEU A 17 -6.39 -15.36 8.66
CA LEU A 17 -7.10 -14.16 9.11
C LEU A 17 -8.09 -13.62 8.07
N LEU A 18 -7.79 -13.74 6.78
CA LEU A 18 -8.74 -13.39 5.71
C LEU A 18 -10.05 -14.19 5.77
N ARG A 19 -10.08 -15.35 6.44
CA ARG A 19 -11.26 -16.22 6.55
C ARG A 19 -12.03 -16.05 7.84
N THR A 20 -11.42 -15.48 8.89
CA THR A 20 -11.96 -15.50 10.26
C THR A 20 -12.39 -14.13 10.78
N GLY A 21 -12.21 -13.03 10.03
CA GLY A 21 -12.57 -11.68 10.46
C GLY A 21 -14.09 -11.47 10.59
N SER A 22 -14.53 -10.67 11.57
CA SER A 22 -15.95 -10.33 11.84
C SER A 22 -16.56 -9.54 10.68
N VAL A 23 -15.84 -8.59 10.10
CA VAL A 23 -16.13 -8.01 8.78
C VAL A 23 -15.24 -8.71 7.77
N ASN A 24 -15.85 -9.33 6.76
CA ASN A 24 -15.11 -10.04 5.74
C ASN A 24 -14.10 -9.10 5.06
N PRO A 25 -12.77 -9.33 5.20
CA PRO A 25 -11.73 -8.44 4.66
C PRO A 25 -11.89 -8.16 3.17
N PHE A 26 -12.47 -9.10 2.43
CA PHE A 26 -12.75 -8.93 0.99
C PHE A 26 -13.83 -7.87 0.74
N ARG A 27 -14.86 -7.79 1.60
CA ARG A 27 -15.90 -6.74 1.49
C ARG A 27 -15.34 -5.37 1.79
N MET A 28 -14.48 -5.26 2.81
CA MET A 28 -13.80 -4.01 3.13
C MET A 28 -12.87 -3.58 2.00
N THR A 29 -12.11 -4.51 1.45
CA THR A 29 -11.25 -4.23 0.29
C THR A 29 -12.07 -3.83 -0.94
N LEU A 30 -13.20 -4.50 -1.17
CA LEU A 30 -14.09 -4.11 -2.26
C LEU A 30 -14.62 -2.67 -2.06
N PHE A 31 -15.02 -2.33 -0.84
CA PHE A 31 -15.46 -0.97 -0.50
C PHE A 31 -14.33 0.07 -0.72
N TYR A 32 -13.11 -0.24 -0.26
CA TYR A 32 -11.93 0.59 -0.51
C TYR A 32 -11.66 0.75 -2.01
N LEU A 33 -11.68 -0.34 -2.79
CA LEU A 33 -11.46 -0.31 -4.22
C LEU A 33 -12.56 0.44 -4.98
N LEU A 34 -13.81 0.38 -4.52
CA LEU A 34 -14.89 1.16 -5.12
C LEU A 34 -14.68 2.66 -4.89
N ILE A 35 -14.28 3.07 -3.69
CA ILE A 35 -13.98 4.48 -3.42
C ILE A 35 -12.79 4.94 -4.27
N THR A 36 -11.71 4.18 -4.32
CA THR A 36 -10.53 4.54 -5.12
C THR A 36 -10.88 4.57 -6.62
N LEU A 37 -11.71 3.66 -7.10
CA LEU A 37 -12.20 3.69 -8.48
C LEU A 37 -12.96 4.98 -8.80
N VAL A 38 -13.84 5.43 -7.91
CA VAL A 38 -14.55 6.71 -8.07
C VAL A 38 -13.57 7.88 -8.11
N LEU A 39 -12.57 7.88 -7.23
CA LEU A 39 -11.52 8.91 -7.21
C LEU A 39 -10.71 8.88 -8.52
N ASP A 40 -10.37 7.71 -9.03
CA ASP A 40 -9.65 7.54 -10.30
C ASP A 40 -10.49 7.98 -11.50
N MET A 41 -11.79 7.73 -11.49
CA MET A 41 -12.71 8.24 -12.52
C MET A 41 -12.79 9.76 -12.52
N ILE A 42 -12.86 10.39 -11.34
CA ILE A 42 -12.81 11.86 -11.20
C ILE A 42 -11.48 12.38 -11.76
N ASN A 43 -10.37 11.78 -11.35
CA ASN A 43 -9.04 12.19 -11.81
C ASN A 43 -8.86 12.03 -13.32
N SER A 44 -9.36 10.94 -13.90
CA SER A 44 -9.33 10.70 -15.35
C SER A 44 -10.18 11.72 -16.12
N GLY A 45 -11.38 12.06 -15.60
CA GLY A 45 -12.21 13.12 -16.15
C GLY A 45 -11.54 14.48 -16.11
N VAL A 46 -10.89 14.80 -15.01
CA VAL A 46 -10.08 16.02 -14.85
C VAL A 46 -8.91 16.05 -15.84
N SER A 47 -8.18 14.95 -16.00
CA SER A 47 -7.08 14.84 -16.96
C SER A 47 -7.54 15.07 -18.39
N TYR A 48 -8.68 14.49 -18.79
CA TYR A 48 -9.28 14.73 -20.11
C TYR A 48 -9.65 16.19 -20.33
N MET A 49 -10.16 16.89 -19.31
CA MET A 49 -10.45 18.31 -19.37
C MET A 49 -9.18 19.17 -19.48
N ILE A 50 -8.09 18.77 -18.84
CA ILE A 50 -6.77 19.41 -18.92
C ILE A 50 -6.24 19.35 -20.36
N ASP A 51 -6.31 18.20 -21.00
CA ASP A 51 -5.81 17.97 -22.37
C ASP A 51 -6.59 18.81 -23.41
N SER A 52 -7.87 19.10 -23.14
CA SER A 52 -8.75 19.86 -24.03
C SER A 52 -8.76 21.36 -23.75
N ALA A 53 -8.18 21.83 -22.64
CA ALA A 53 -8.29 23.19 -22.13
C ALA A 53 -7.00 24.01 -22.31
N GLY A 54 -7.13 25.32 -22.48
CA GLY A 54 -5.98 26.25 -22.53
C GLY A 54 -5.57 26.80 -21.16
N GLY A 55 -4.32 27.03 -21.01
CA GLY A 55 -3.58 27.81 -19.97
C GLY A 55 -4.14 27.88 -18.54
N PHE A 56 -5.03 28.80 -18.25
CA PHE A 56 -5.50 29.06 -16.88
C PHE A 56 -6.36 27.91 -16.30
N THR A 57 -7.12 27.22 -17.13
CA THR A 57 -7.94 26.08 -16.74
C THR A 57 -7.10 24.86 -16.34
N VAL A 58 -5.89 24.71 -16.89
CA VAL A 58 -4.93 23.65 -16.51
C VAL A 58 -4.58 23.74 -15.01
N LEU A 59 -4.31 24.92 -14.48
CA LEU A 59 -3.97 25.11 -13.06
C LEU A 59 -5.14 24.70 -12.14
N SER A 60 -6.36 25.08 -12.49
CA SER A 60 -7.56 24.75 -11.68
C SER A 60 -7.81 23.25 -11.64
N PHE A 61 -7.71 22.56 -12.76
CA PHE A 61 -7.90 21.12 -12.85
C PHE A 61 -6.76 20.34 -12.18
N SER A 62 -5.51 20.82 -12.29
CA SER A 62 -4.37 20.21 -11.58
C SER A 62 -4.55 20.29 -10.06
N PHE A 63 -5.16 21.34 -9.54
CA PHE A 63 -5.47 21.44 -8.11
C PHE A 63 -6.46 20.36 -7.66
N VAL A 64 -7.50 20.10 -8.46
CA VAL A 64 -8.46 19.02 -8.18
C VAL A 64 -7.77 17.64 -8.17
N SER A 65 -6.89 17.37 -9.14
CA SER A 65 -6.11 16.13 -9.16
C SER A 65 -5.23 15.94 -7.92
N ILE A 66 -4.62 17.02 -7.45
CA ILE A 66 -3.83 16.99 -6.20
C ILE A 66 -4.73 16.67 -5.01
N LEU A 67 -5.90 17.30 -4.88
CA LEU A 67 -6.84 17.02 -3.79
C LEU A 67 -7.30 15.56 -3.81
N VAL A 68 -7.65 15.03 -4.98
CA VAL A 68 -8.04 13.63 -5.15
C VAL A 68 -6.90 12.70 -4.70
N GLY A 69 -5.66 13.00 -5.11
CA GLY A 69 -4.48 12.25 -4.69
C GLY A 69 -4.25 12.28 -3.18
N LEU A 70 -4.44 13.43 -2.53
CA LEU A 70 -4.32 13.56 -1.07
C LEU A 70 -5.39 12.74 -0.33
N VAL A 71 -6.63 12.74 -0.81
CA VAL A 71 -7.70 11.91 -0.24
C VAL A 71 -7.38 10.43 -0.39
N ALA A 72 -6.94 10.00 -1.57
CA ALA A 72 -6.55 8.61 -1.81
C ALA A 72 -5.41 8.16 -0.88
N LEU A 73 -4.45 9.05 -0.61
CA LEU A 73 -3.33 8.80 0.29
C LEU A 73 -3.79 8.61 1.74
N VAL A 74 -4.72 9.43 2.23
CA VAL A 74 -5.28 9.30 3.58
C VAL A 74 -6.14 8.04 3.70
N LEU A 75 -6.91 7.69 2.67
CA LEU A 75 -7.67 6.42 2.62
C LEU A 75 -6.74 5.21 2.67
N ASN A 76 -5.59 5.27 2.00
CA ASN A 76 -4.59 4.20 2.07
C ASN A 76 -4.04 4.03 3.50
N ALA A 77 -3.76 5.12 4.21
CA ALA A 77 -3.39 5.07 5.62
C ALA A 77 -4.51 4.47 6.49
N GLY A 78 -5.78 4.86 6.28
CA GLY A 78 -6.94 4.26 6.95
C GLY A 78 -7.05 2.75 6.70
N TYR A 79 -6.70 2.29 5.50
CA TYR A 79 -6.66 0.87 5.20
C TYR A 79 -5.57 0.12 5.99
N TYR A 80 -4.41 0.74 6.28
CA TYR A 80 -3.41 0.17 7.18
C TYR A 80 -3.93 0.11 8.62
N CYS A 81 -4.60 1.17 9.12
CA CYS A 81 -5.22 1.16 10.46
C CYS A 81 -6.24 0.01 10.58
N TYR A 82 -7.07 -0.20 9.55
CA TYR A 82 -7.98 -1.34 9.46
C TYR A 82 -7.25 -2.69 9.52
N CYS A 83 -6.13 -2.85 8.79
CA CYS A 83 -5.33 -4.07 8.84
C CYS A 83 -4.76 -4.35 10.24
N PHE A 84 -4.35 -3.33 10.98
CA PHE A 84 -3.92 -3.49 12.38
C PHE A 84 -5.05 -3.94 13.29
N GLY A 85 -6.26 -3.37 13.16
CA GLY A 85 -7.41 -3.80 13.94
C GLY A 85 -7.72 -5.29 13.71
N ILE A 86 -7.69 -5.76 12.46
CA ILE A 86 -7.88 -7.20 12.17
C ILE A 86 -6.82 -8.06 12.85
N LEU A 87 -5.54 -7.66 12.80
CA LEU A 87 -4.45 -8.42 13.42
C LEU A 87 -4.59 -8.47 14.94
N ARG A 88 -5.16 -7.42 15.56
CA ARG A 88 -5.47 -7.36 16.99
C ARG A 88 -6.80 -8.03 17.35
N ARG A 89 -7.52 -8.61 16.34
CA ARG A 89 -8.83 -9.23 16.48
C ARG A 89 -9.91 -8.29 16.99
N GLU A 90 -9.79 -7.03 16.66
CA GLU A 90 -10.80 -6.00 16.95
C GLU A 90 -11.93 -6.06 15.92
N GLU A 91 -13.12 -5.66 16.33
CA GLU A 91 -14.23 -5.48 15.39
C GLU A 91 -14.03 -4.18 14.63
N MET A 92 -13.71 -4.27 13.35
CA MET A 92 -13.44 -3.13 12.49
C MET A 92 -14.62 -2.88 11.54
N PRO A 93 -15.47 -1.86 11.81
CA PRO A 93 -16.55 -1.49 10.90
C PRO A 93 -16.01 -0.83 9.62
N TYR A 94 -16.85 -0.63 8.60
CA TYR A 94 -16.45 0.04 7.36
C TYR A 94 -15.93 1.47 7.57
N GLU A 95 -16.38 2.12 8.64
CA GLU A 95 -15.96 3.47 9.04
C GLU A 95 -14.49 3.55 9.40
N SER A 96 -13.87 2.45 9.83
CA SER A 96 -12.44 2.41 10.17
C SER A 96 -11.51 2.74 8.99
N LEU A 97 -12.00 2.70 7.75
CA LEU A 97 -11.27 3.25 6.60
C LEU A 97 -10.99 4.75 6.73
N PHE A 98 -11.80 5.46 7.51
CA PHE A 98 -11.69 6.90 7.72
C PHE A 98 -10.94 7.28 9.01
N ASP A 99 -10.43 6.31 9.77
CA ASP A 99 -9.74 6.55 11.05
C ASP A 99 -8.43 7.33 10.88
N ALA A 100 -7.87 7.40 9.67
CA ALA A 100 -6.69 8.22 9.38
C ALA A 100 -7.02 9.71 9.14
N PHE A 101 -8.28 10.10 8.95
CA PHE A 101 -8.64 11.48 8.67
C PHE A 101 -8.34 12.46 9.82
N PRO A 102 -8.53 12.12 11.10
CA PRO A 102 -8.16 13.02 12.20
C PRO A 102 -6.69 13.45 12.19
N PHE A 103 -5.79 12.62 11.69
CA PHE A 103 -4.36 12.93 11.55
C PHE A 103 -3.88 13.01 10.10
N ALA A 104 -4.79 13.29 9.16
CA ALA A 104 -4.51 13.39 7.73
C ALA A 104 -3.34 14.33 7.39
N GLY A 105 -3.21 15.45 8.11
CA GLY A 105 -2.09 16.39 7.94
C GLY A 105 -0.73 15.73 8.17
N LYS A 106 -0.61 14.86 9.19
CA LYS A 106 0.62 14.11 9.46
C LYS A 106 0.87 13.06 8.38
N VAL A 107 -0.17 12.36 7.91
CA VAL A 107 -0.10 11.37 6.83
C VAL A 107 0.43 12.03 5.54
N ILE A 108 -0.14 13.16 5.17
CA ILE A 108 0.26 13.92 3.97
C ILE A 108 1.72 14.40 4.10
N LEU A 109 2.05 15.01 5.24
CA LEU A 109 3.40 15.52 5.47
C LEU A 109 4.43 14.38 5.49
N LEU A 110 4.11 13.25 6.11
CA LEU A 110 4.96 12.06 6.12
C LEU A 110 5.24 11.59 4.69
N SER A 111 4.20 11.45 3.87
CA SER A 111 4.34 10.98 2.49
C SER A 111 5.13 11.93 1.62
N ILE A 112 4.99 13.26 1.82
CA ILE A 112 5.80 14.26 1.12
C ILE A 112 7.27 14.13 1.51
N VAL A 113 7.57 14.07 2.80
CA VAL A 113 8.96 13.98 3.31
C VAL A 113 9.61 12.67 2.88
N GLU A 114 8.88 11.54 2.99
CA GLU A 114 9.32 10.24 2.50
C GLU A 114 9.61 10.27 1.00
N GLY A 115 8.68 10.81 0.22
CA GLY A 115 8.85 10.97 -1.23
C GLY A 115 10.07 11.80 -1.61
N VAL A 116 10.31 12.91 -0.91
CA VAL A 116 11.50 13.75 -1.12
C VAL A 116 12.79 12.96 -0.81
N PHE A 117 12.84 12.23 0.30
CA PHE A 117 14.02 11.43 0.61
C PHE A 117 14.25 10.32 -0.40
N ILE A 118 13.21 9.58 -0.79
CA ILE A 118 13.32 8.52 -1.81
C ILE A 118 13.77 9.12 -3.15
N PHE A 119 13.21 10.25 -3.55
CA PHE A 119 13.57 10.95 -4.78
C PHE A 119 15.05 11.38 -4.77
N LEU A 120 15.53 11.99 -3.70
CA LEU A 120 16.94 12.40 -3.57
C LEU A 120 17.90 11.20 -3.67
N TRP A 121 17.58 10.08 -3.02
CA TRP A 121 18.36 8.85 -3.13
C TRP A 121 18.30 8.23 -4.53
N SER A 122 17.12 8.32 -5.18
CA SER A 122 16.93 7.80 -6.55
C SER A 122 17.65 8.64 -7.59
N MET A 123 17.82 9.96 -7.37
CA MET A 123 18.65 10.81 -8.23
C MET A 123 20.13 10.39 -8.23
N LEU A 124 20.60 9.84 -7.10
CA LEU A 124 21.97 9.37 -7.03
C LEU A 124 22.14 8.05 -7.83
N PHE A 125 21.30 7.06 -7.54
CA PHE A 125 21.15 5.81 -8.30
C PHE A 125 19.81 5.14 -7.94
N VAL A 126 19.28 4.32 -8.85
CA VAL A 126 18.02 3.58 -8.64
C VAL A 126 18.10 2.64 -7.42
N ILE A 127 19.23 1.94 -7.25
CA ILE A 127 19.41 0.98 -6.14
C ILE A 127 19.33 1.66 -4.77
N PRO A 128 20.06 2.76 -4.47
CA PRO A 128 19.90 3.51 -3.23
C PRO A 128 18.45 4.02 -3.00
N GLY A 129 17.74 4.43 -4.06
CA GLY A 129 16.34 4.81 -3.98
C GLY A 129 15.44 3.67 -3.48
N ILE A 130 15.62 2.47 -4.02
CA ILE A 130 14.90 1.26 -3.56
C ILE A 130 15.24 0.96 -2.10
N ILE A 131 16.50 1.03 -1.71
CA ILE A 131 16.92 0.81 -0.31
C ILE A 131 16.29 1.85 0.63
N ALA A 132 16.18 3.11 0.19
CA ALA A 132 15.52 4.18 0.94
C ALA A 132 14.02 3.92 1.09
N ALA A 133 13.32 3.46 0.04
CA ALA A 133 11.91 3.09 0.12
C ALA A 133 11.66 2.01 1.17
N TYR A 134 12.49 0.96 1.21
CA TYR A 134 12.38 -0.07 2.26
C TYR A 134 12.75 0.43 3.65
N ARG A 135 13.62 1.44 3.75
CA ARG A 135 14.01 2.04 5.02
C ARG A 135 12.88 2.82 5.67
N TYR A 136 12.01 3.43 4.89
CA TYR A 136 10.90 4.25 5.36
C TYR A 136 9.55 3.53 5.33
N SER A 137 9.50 2.29 4.85
CA SER A 137 8.27 1.52 4.65
C SER A 137 7.40 1.31 5.91
N PHE A 138 7.98 1.41 7.10
CA PHE A 138 7.26 1.30 8.37
C PHE A 138 6.80 2.64 8.94
N ALA A 139 7.19 3.77 8.34
CA ALA A 139 6.86 5.09 8.89
C ALA A 139 5.36 5.35 8.94
N MET A 140 4.62 4.97 7.89
CA MET A 140 3.17 5.06 7.86
C MET A 140 2.52 4.15 8.90
N LEU A 141 3.06 2.93 9.09
CA LEU A 141 2.57 1.96 10.06
C LEU A 141 2.77 2.47 11.49
N ASN A 142 3.94 3.07 11.79
CA ASN A 142 4.20 3.71 13.07
C ASN A 142 3.20 4.85 13.36
N LEU A 143 2.85 5.63 12.36
CA LEU A 143 1.90 6.73 12.51
C LEU A 143 0.46 6.23 12.71
N CYS A 144 0.07 5.13 12.04
CA CYS A 144 -1.23 4.48 12.26
C CYS A 144 -1.33 3.88 13.66
N GLU A 145 -0.24 3.31 14.18
CA GLU A 145 -0.20 2.72 15.52
C GLU A 145 -0.18 3.79 16.62
N ASN A 146 0.56 4.87 16.41
CA ASN A 146 0.63 5.99 17.34
C ASN A 146 0.51 7.34 16.59
N PRO A 147 -0.71 7.89 16.43
CA PRO A 147 -0.95 9.16 15.76
C PRO A 147 -0.30 10.38 16.43
N GLU A 148 0.13 10.27 17.69
CA GLU A 148 0.81 11.34 18.41
C GLU A 148 2.25 11.55 17.96
N LEU A 149 2.87 10.56 17.33
CA LEU A 149 4.25 10.65 16.84
C LEU A 149 4.44 11.83 15.89
N GLY A 150 5.61 12.45 15.98
CA GLY A 150 6.08 13.42 15.01
C GLY A 150 6.47 12.73 13.69
N VAL A 151 6.30 13.42 12.56
CA VAL A 151 6.61 12.86 11.22
C VAL A 151 8.07 12.41 11.12
N MET A 152 9.00 13.24 11.58
CA MET A 152 10.44 12.90 11.57
C MET A 152 10.76 11.75 12.52
N GLU A 153 10.06 11.68 13.64
CA GLU A 153 10.20 10.60 14.63
C GLU A 153 9.71 9.27 14.04
N ALA A 154 8.55 9.27 13.35
CA ALA A 154 8.03 8.08 12.66
C ALA A 154 9.02 7.57 11.59
N LEU A 155 9.67 8.47 10.84
CA LEU A 155 10.70 8.12 9.86
C LEU A 155 11.97 7.55 10.53
N GLU A 156 12.41 8.16 11.62
CA GLU A 156 13.60 7.68 12.33
C GLU A 156 13.35 6.32 13.00
N LEU A 157 12.16 6.13 13.57
CA LEU A 157 11.72 4.86 14.12
C LEU A 157 11.67 3.77 13.04
N SER A 158 11.06 4.06 11.89
CA SER A 158 11.06 3.15 10.73
C SER A 158 12.46 2.73 10.32
N LYS A 159 13.39 3.68 10.27
CA LYS A 159 14.80 3.44 9.93
C LYS A 159 15.48 2.45 10.89
N ARG A 160 15.17 2.53 12.18
CA ARG A 160 15.69 1.63 13.20
C ARG A 160 15.05 0.25 13.09
N GLN A 161 13.74 0.18 12.99
CA GLN A 161 12.95 -1.05 12.92
C GLN A 161 13.22 -1.87 11.66
N THR A 162 13.46 -1.22 10.50
CA THR A 162 13.79 -1.91 9.24
C THR A 162 15.25 -2.34 9.14
N PHE A 163 16.09 -1.98 10.12
CA PHE A 163 17.49 -2.36 10.11
C PHE A 163 17.64 -3.89 10.24
N GLY A 164 18.31 -4.50 9.25
CA GLY A 164 18.48 -5.96 9.19
C GLY A 164 17.32 -6.72 8.53
N TYR A 165 16.14 -6.11 8.36
CA TYR A 165 14.94 -6.75 7.80
C TYR A 165 14.63 -6.36 6.34
N LYS A 166 15.34 -5.38 5.77
CA LYS A 166 15.06 -4.84 4.43
C LYS A 166 15.01 -5.91 3.35
N TRP A 167 15.95 -6.88 3.38
CA TRP A 167 15.99 -7.97 2.41
C TRP A 167 14.79 -8.92 2.55
N GLN A 168 14.40 -9.25 3.78
CA GLN A 168 13.25 -10.10 4.03
C GLN A 168 11.95 -9.44 3.61
N LEU A 169 11.80 -8.13 3.86
CA LEU A 169 10.66 -7.33 3.41
C LEU A 169 10.62 -7.25 1.87
N PHE A 170 11.77 -7.05 1.23
CA PHE A 170 11.89 -7.09 -0.22
C PHE A 170 11.44 -8.45 -0.80
N VAL A 171 11.93 -9.56 -0.25
CA VAL A 171 11.54 -10.91 -0.67
C VAL A 171 10.04 -11.17 -0.45
N LEU A 172 9.50 -10.70 0.67
CA LEU A 172 8.07 -10.78 0.95
C LEU A 172 7.26 -10.08 -0.17
N GLN A 173 7.58 -8.84 -0.49
CA GLN A 173 6.89 -8.07 -1.53
C GLN A 173 7.13 -8.65 -2.93
N LEU A 174 8.36 -9.07 -3.24
CA LEU A 174 8.71 -9.68 -4.52
C LEU A 174 7.84 -10.92 -4.83
N SER A 175 7.51 -11.69 -3.79
CA SER A 175 6.68 -12.87 -3.98
C SER A 175 5.21 -12.56 -4.34
N PHE A 176 4.75 -11.31 -4.16
CA PHE A 176 3.46 -10.84 -4.63
C PHE A 176 3.51 -10.24 -6.03
N ILE A 177 4.68 -9.74 -6.46
CA ILE A 177 4.88 -9.17 -7.81
C ILE A 177 4.60 -10.22 -8.89
N GLY A 178 4.84 -11.50 -8.63
CA GLY A 178 4.53 -12.57 -9.57
C GLY A 178 3.07 -12.60 -10.03
N TRP A 179 2.14 -12.29 -9.13
CA TRP A 179 0.70 -12.16 -9.46
C TRP A 179 0.41 -10.97 -10.35
N SER A 180 1.04 -9.82 -10.07
CA SER A 180 0.90 -8.61 -10.89
C SER A 180 1.49 -8.81 -12.28
N LEU A 181 2.62 -9.51 -12.40
CA LEU A 181 3.23 -9.87 -13.68
C LEU A 181 2.37 -10.85 -14.48
N LEU A 182 1.66 -11.77 -13.82
CA LEU A 182 0.73 -12.67 -14.46
C LEU A 182 -0.43 -11.89 -15.10
N VAL A 183 -1.04 -10.95 -14.38
CA VAL A 183 -2.11 -10.09 -14.90
C VAL A 183 -1.60 -9.26 -16.07
N LEU A 184 -0.42 -8.65 -15.94
CA LEU A 184 0.22 -7.89 -17.02
C LEU A 184 0.49 -8.77 -18.25
N GLY A 185 0.94 -10.00 -18.05
CA GLY A 185 1.19 -10.95 -19.15
C GLY A 185 -0.09 -11.31 -19.91
N ILE A 186 -1.17 -11.58 -19.19
CA ILE A 186 -2.50 -11.83 -19.81
C ILE A 186 -2.94 -10.62 -20.63
N PHE A 187 -2.75 -9.41 -20.10
CA PHE A 187 -3.07 -8.17 -20.81
C PHE A 187 -2.27 -8.01 -22.10
N LEU A 188 -0.96 -8.17 -22.05
CA LEU A 188 -0.08 -8.04 -23.23
C LEU A 188 -0.43 -9.07 -24.30
N ILE A 189 -0.74 -10.31 -23.91
CA ILE A 189 -1.18 -11.36 -24.85
C ILE A 189 -2.51 -10.95 -25.48
N TYR A 190 -3.45 -10.43 -24.70
CA TYR A 190 -4.74 -9.97 -25.21
C TYR A 190 -4.57 -8.83 -26.22
N GLU A 191 -3.82 -7.78 -25.88
CA GLU A 191 -3.57 -6.64 -26.77
C GLU A 191 -2.89 -7.09 -28.08
N LEU A 192 -1.92 -8.00 -28.00
CA LEU A 192 -1.27 -8.56 -29.19
C LEU A 192 -2.25 -9.34 -30.07
N LEU A 193 -3.15 -10.13 -29.49
CA LEU A 193 -4.18 -10.88 -30.20
C LEU A 193 -5.19 -9.94 -30.88
N VAL A 194 -5.66 -8.91 -30.19
CA VAL A 194 -6.59 -7.92 -30.77
C VAL A 194 -5.93 -7.16 -31.93
N ALA A 195 -4.70 -6.72 -31.74
CA ALA A 195 -3.95 -6.03 -32.78
C ALA A 195 -3.71 -6.93 -34.03
N ALA A 196 -3.51 -8.23 -33.83
CA ALA A 196 -3.25 -9.18 -34.91
C ALA A 196 -4.52 -9.62 -35.66
N LEU A 197 -5.63 -9.81 -34.93
CA LEU A 197 -6.87 -10.40 -35.49
C LEU A 197 -7.92 -9.37 -35.87
N LEU A 198 -7.92 -8.20 -35.16
CA LEU A 198 -8.96 -7.17 -35.28
C LEU A 198 -8.34 -5.76 -35.20
N PRO A 199 -7.40 -5.39 -36.10
CA PRO A 199 -6.57 -4.19 -35.97
C PRO A 199 -7.37 -2.88 -35.88
N ASP A 200 -8.58 -2.80 -36.45
CA ASP A 200 -9.42 -1.59 -36.46
C ASP A 200 -10.73 -1.75 -35.66
N SER A 201 -10.81 -2.76 -34.81
CA SER A 201 -12.01 -3.05 -34.04
C SER A 201 -12.12 -2.22 -32.77
N PHE A 202 -12.87 -1.13 -32.81
CA PHE A 202 -13.22 -0.36 -31.59
C PHE A 202 -13.88 -1.24 -30.52
N LEU A 203 -14.74 -2.17 -30.91
CA LEU A 203 -15.38 -3.12 -30.01
C LEU A 203 -14.36 -4.06 -29.35
N GLY A 204 -13.36 -4.56 -30.11
CA GLY A 204 -12.29 -5.40 -29.57
C GLY A 204 -11.51 -4.69 -28.47
N ILE A 205 -11.11 -3.45 -28.71
CA ILE A 205 -10.40 -2.62 -27.72
C ILE A 205 -11.27 -2.37 -26.48
N MET A 206 -12.55 -2.02 -26.66
CA MET A 206 -13.47 -1.79 -25.53
C MET A 206 -13.69 -3.04 -24.68
N PHE A 207 -13.98 -4.20 -25.33
CA PHE A 207 -14.18 -5.46 -24.59
C PHE A 207 -12.92 -5.90 -23.87
N GLY A 208 -11.74 -5.68 -24.44
CA GLY A 208 -10.49 -6.01 -23.81
C GLY A 208 -10.16 -5.17 -22.60
N SER A 209 -10.33 -3.87 -22.70
CA SER A 209 -10.13 -2.98 -21.56
C SER A 209 -11.10 -3.28 -20.42
N LEU A 210 -12.36 -3.62 -20.73
CA LEU A 210 -13.34 -4.04 -19.74
C LEU A 210 -12.96 -5.37 -19.09
N LEU A 211 -12.60 -6.38 -19.87
CA LEU A 211 -12.18 -7.68 -19.37
C LEU A 211 -10.95 -7.55 -18.45
N LEU A 212 -9.96 -6.76 -18.88
CA LEU A 212 -8.77 -6.49 -18.08
C LEU A 212 -9.14 -5.82 -16.77
N SER A 213 -9.99 -4.79 -16.80
CA SER A 213 -10.42 -4.07 -15.59
C SER A 213 -11.10 -5.00 -14.60
N VAL A 214 -11.96 -5.90 -15.08
CA VAL A 214 -12.63 -6.91 -14.24
C VAL A 214 -11.63 -7.91 -13.65
N LEU A 215 -10.69 -8.40 -14.44
CA LEU A 215 -9.65 -9.33 -13.98
C LEU A 215 -8.72 -8.64 -12.96
N ALA A 216 -8.27 -7.43 -13.24
CA ALA A 216 -7.43 -6.65 -12.35
C ALA A 216 -8.14 -6.34 -11.01
N ALA A 217 -9.43 -5.97 -11.08
CA ALA A 217 -10.24 -5.76 -9.87
C ALA A 217 -10.41 -7.06 -9.06
N GLY A 218 -10.69 -8.19 -9.71
CA GLY A 218 -10.80 -9.49 -9.04
C GLY A 218 -9.52 -9.93 -8.34
N VAL A 219 -8.38 -9.77 -9.00
CA VAL A 219 -7.06 -10.02 -8.41
C VAL A 219 -6.77 -9.02 -7.29
N GLY A 220 -7.11 -7.74 -7.49
CA GLY A 220 -6.94 -6.68 -6.50
C GLY A 220 -7.72 -6.93 -5.21
N VAL A 221 -8.99 -7.34 -5.31
CA VAL A 221 -9.83 -7.67 -4.13
C VAL A 221 -9.21 -8.76 -3.26
N TYR A 222 -8.51 -9.73 -3.86
CA TYR A 222 -7.83 -10.79 -3.13
C TYR A 222 -6.41 -10.39 -2.68
N LEU A 223 -5.65 -9.77 -3.57
CA LEU A 223 -4.23 -9.52 -3.37
C LEU A 223 -3.98 -8.35 -2.40
N THR A 224 -4.78 -7.29 -2.47
CA THR A 224 -4.62 -6.10 -1.64
C THR A 224 -4.70 -6.41 -0.14
N PRO A 225 -5.77 -7.07 0.39
CA PRO A 225 -5.83 -7.38 1.81
C PRO A 225 -4.75 -8.38 2.22
N TYR A 226 -4.42 -9.34 1.35
CA TYR A 226 -3.41 -10.34 1.64
C TYR A 226 -2.01 -9.70 1.77
N LEU A 227 -1.64 -8.80 0.86
CA LEU A 227 -0.36 -8.10 0.89
C LEU A 227 -0.27 -7.16 2.10
N ASN A 228 -1.29 -6.32 2.32
CA ASN A 228 -1.26 -5.34 3.42
C ASN A 228 -1.27 -6.02 4.79
N LEU A 229 -2.08 -7.07 4.99
CA LEU A 229 -2.04 -7.86 6.22
C LEU A 229 -0.68 -8.53 6.43
N SER A 230 -0.04 -9.03 5.35
CA SER A 230 1.30 -9.61 5.46
C SER A 230 2.36 -8.57 5.82
N ILE A 231 2.26 -7.34 5.31
CA ILE A 231 3.18 -6.24 5.66
C ILE A 231 2.96 -5.80 7.12
N CYS A 232 1.70 -5.59 7.54
CA CYS A 232 1.38 -5.23 8.93
C CYS A 232 1.81 -6.35 9.90
N ARG A 233 1.61 -7.62 9.54
CA ARG A 233 2.09 -8.74 10.34
C ARG A 233 3.60 -8.79 10.45
N PHE A 234 4.29 -8.57 9.32
CA PHE A 234 5.75 -8.48 9.32
C PHE A 234 6.25 -7.34 10.22
N TYR A 235 5.59 -6.19 10.18
CA TYR A 235 5.87 -5.05 11.05
C TYR A 235 5.74 -5.43 12.53
N LEU A 236 4.62 -6.03 12.96
CA LEU A 236 4.39 -6.43 14.35
C LEU A 236 5.46 -7.43 14.84
N LEU A 237 5.85 -8.39 14.00
CA LEU A 237 6.92 -9.34 14.32
C LEU A 237 8.30 -8.67 14.40
N ALA A 238 8.57 -7.70 13.53
CA ALA A 238 9.85 -6.98 13.50
C ALA A 238 10.00 -6.01 14.67
N THR A 239 8.89 -5.46 15.17
CA THR A 239 8.87 -4.54 16.33
C THR A 239 8.74 -5.25 17.67
N GLY A 240 8.45 -6.55 17.69
CA GLY A 240 8.26 -7.32 18.91
C GLY A 240 6.96 -7.01 19.66
N ASP A 241 5.92 -6.50 18.94
CA ASP A 241 4.61 -6.29 19.54
C ASP A 241 3.97 -7.63 19.93
N PRO A 242 3.48 -7.79 21.19
CA PRO A 242 2.82 -9.01 21.66
C PRO A 242 1.58 -9.38 20.84
N ALA A 243 0.90 -8.43 20.20
CA ALA A 243 -0.14 -8.70 19.22
C ALA A 243 0.40 -9.49 18.00
N GLY A 244 1.72 -9.43 17.77
CA GLY A 244 2.43 -10.22 16.79
C GLY A 244 2.59 -11.70 17.15
N GLY A 245 2.29 -12.15 18.37
CA GLY A 245 2.46 -13.54 18.82
C GLY A 245 3.92 -14.00 18.90
N ALA A 246 4.89 -13.07 18.79
CA ALA A 246 6.30 -13.32 19.08
C ALA A 246 6.61 -12.89 20.51
N GLU A 247 7.37 -13.70 21.23
CA GLU A 247 8.01 -13.21 22.46
C GLU A 247 8.83 -11.96 22.13
N PRO A 248 8.80 -10.91 22.99
CA PRO A 248 9.61 -9.72 22.74
C PRO A 248 11.06 -10.14 22.56
N PRO A 249 11.79 -9.53 21.62
CA PRO A 249 13.22 -9.77 21.49
C PRO A 249 13.84 -9.52 22.86
N HIS A 250 14.62 -10.48 23.34
CA HIS A 250 15.35 -10.37 24.61
C HIS A 250 15.92 -8.95 24.69
N SER A 251 15.51 -8.21 25.73
CA SER A 251 16.11 -6.95 26.10
C SER A 251 17.63 -7.10 26.03
N ASP A 252 18.26 -6.28 25.20
CA ASP A 252 19.72 -6.25 25.10
C ASP A 252 20.29 -6.11 26.52
N PRO A 253 21.30 -6.93 26.90
CA PRO A 253 21.91 -6.83 28.23
C PRO A 253 22.51 -5.44 28.55
N TRP A 254 22.52 -4.54 27.58
CA TRP A 254 23.06 -3.18 27.68
C TRP A 254 22.03 -2.10 28.02
N ASP A 255 20.72 -2.39 28.00
CA ASP A 255 19.66 -1.41 28.34
C ASP A 255 19.46 -1.21 29.85
N THR A 256 20.20 -1.91 30.71
CA THR A 256 20.12 -1.79 32.17
C THR A 256 21.24 -0.99 32.81
N GLN A 257 22.06 -0.29 32.02
CA GLN A 257 23.18 0.49 32.56
C GLN A 257 23.19 1.94 32.10
N PHE A 258 22.06 2.66 32.20
CA PHE A 258 22.16 4.15 32.32
C PHE A 258 20.91 4.66 33.04
#